data_4c64c2270495cc10c3508029e9c9e45f
#
_entry.id   4c64c2270495cc10c3508029e9c9e45f
#
_cell.length_a   1.000
_cell.length_b   1.000
_cell.length_c   1.000
_cell.angle_alpha   90.00
_cell.angle_beta   90.00
_cell.angle_gamma   90.00
#
_symmetry.space_group_name_H-M   'P 1'
#
loop_
_entity.id
_entity.type
_entity.pdbx_description
1 polymer ?
#
loop_
_entity_poly.entity_id
_entity_poly.type
_entity_poly.pdbx_seq_one_letter_code
_entity_poly.pdbx_strand_id
1 'polypeptide(L)'
;MKEVNFKNEQEDAYIPFSINSVDQEIISDSVLMLEDGTCFLGKSFGSRQTKIGEICFNTSMTGYQEIITDPSYAGQIISFTFPHIGNIGTNNFDNEGETKSIAGIVVRQVPTNPSNWRSDQKFNDWLKLNDIPGISGIDTRMLTKIIRKYKSCNAIMSYNELGEFNFDELKNKLRHYPKMDGLNLSSSVTTEKNYDYKESPHKLILSTPSTIRKFKPKIVVIDFGVKMNILRHLVNLNADVTVLSENTIIEDINKIKPDGIFLSNGPGDPSATEKKCKDLLQAILRLEIPVFGICIGHQLIGLSFGAKTIKMSQGHRGANHPVKNLSNNKVEITSQNHGYMIDKDTLPECLEITHLSLFDGSIEGFKHKSLPIFSVQYHPEASPGPTESSYLFQEFLNLIEVSDNAKTK
;
A
#
# COMPACT_ATOMS: atom_id res chain seq x y z
N MET A 1 -22.11 30.41 -7.93
CA MET A 1 -22.43 28.98 -8.13
C MET A 1 -23.81 28.87 -8.70
N LYS A 2 -23.95 28.47 -9.94
CA LYS A 2 -25.27 28.09 -10.50
C LYS A 2 -25.31 26.57 -10.49
N GLU A 3 -26.20 26.01 -9.67
CA GLU A 3 -26.54 24.60 -9.70
C GLU A 3 -27.41 24.32 -10.91
N VAL A 4 -26.98 23.44 -11.77
CA VAL A 4 -27.82 22.93 -12.86
C VAL A 4 -28.30 21.55 -12.44
N ASN A 5 -29.57 21.48 -12.02
CA ASN A 5 -30.25 20.21 -11.73
C ASN A 5 -30.79 19.60 -13.02
N PHE A 6 -30.24 18.49 -13.44
CA PHE A 6 -30.88 17.62 -14.42
C PHE A 6 -31.70 16.55 -13.69
N LYS A 7 -33.01 16.73 -13.66
CA LYS A 7 -33.95 15.69 -13.23
C LYS A 7 -34.19 14.73 -14.40
N ASN A 8 -33.63 13.54 -14.32
CA ASN A 8 -34.20 12.36 -14.96
C ASN A 8 -34.76 11.46 -13.86
N GLU A 9 -35.97 11.04 -14.05
CA GLU A 9 -36.73 10.18 -13.14
C GLU A 9 -36.04 8.80 -13.03
N GLN A 10 -35.18 8.66 -12.06
CA GLN A 10 -34.68 7.49 -11.36
C GLN A 10 -33.29 7.79 -10.79
N GLU A 11 -33.28 8.16 -9.50
CA GLU A 11 -32.11 8.34 -8.64
C GLU A 11 -31.15 9.51 -8.99
N ASP A 12 -31.20 10.54 -8.17
CA ASP A 12 -30.41 11.77 -8.25
C ASP A 12 -28.89 11.52 -8.29
N ALA A 13 -28.32 11.43 -9.50
CA ALA A 13 -26.87 11.52 -9.68
C ALA A 13 -26.46 13.01 -9.59
N TYR A 14 -25.72 13.36 -8.55
CA TYR A 14 -25.17 14.70 -8.39
C TYR A 14 -23.93 14.87 -9.27
N ILE A 15 -23.96 15.82 -10.21
CA ILE A 15 -22.80 16.21 -11.01
C ILE A 15 -22.24 17.53 -10.44
N PRO A 16 -21.17 17.51 -9.64
CA PRO A 16 -20.58 18.74 -9.17
C PRO A 16 -19.71 19.36 -10.27
N PHE A 17 -20.16 20.48 -10.79
CA PHE A 17 -19.33 21.35 -11.65
C PHE A 17 -18.39 22.19 -10.80
N SER A 18 -17.07 22.06 -11.00
CA SER A 18 -16.13 23.06 -10.55
C SER A 18 -15.64 23.89 -11.75
N ILE A 19 -16.33 24.97 -12.05
CA ILE A 19 -15.85 25.95 -13.02
C ILE A 19 -15.39 27.18 -12.22
N ASN A 20 -14.09 27.41 -12.17
CA ASN A 20 -13.57 28.73 -11.86
C ASN A 20 -13.62 29.56 -13.14
N SER A 21 -14.51 30.53 -13.17
CA SER A 21 -14.69 31.47 -14.26
C SER A 21 -13.50 32.39 -14.41
N VAL A 22 -12.65 32.17 -15.39
CA VAL A 22 -11.96 33.21 -16.19
C VAL A 22 -11.77 32.64 -17.60
N ASP A 23 -12.30 33.31 -18.57
CA ASP A 23 -12.30 33.12 -20.00
C ASP A 23 -11.18 32.27 -20.62
N GLN A 24 -11.38 30.97 -20.68
CA GLN A 24 -10.97 30.04 -21.72
C GLN A 24 -11.90 28.84 -21.60
N GLU A 25 -12.51 28.40 -22.69
CA GLU A 25 -13.21 27.10 -22.77
C GLU A 25 -12.24 26.01 -22.33
N ILE A 26 -12.31 25.62 -21.04
CA ILE A 26 -11.54 24.52 -20.53
C ILE A 26 -12.29 23.26 -20.97
N ILE A 27 -11.99 22.78 -22.17
CA ILE A 27 -12.43 21.47 -22.62
C ILE A 27 -11.83 20.45 -21.67
N SER A 28 -12.69 19.85 -20.84
CA SER A 28 -12.29 18.73 -19.98
C SER A 28 -12.11 17.50 -20.88
N ASP A 29 -10.89 16.98 -20.94
CA ASP A 29 -10.54 15.80 -21.76
C ASP A 29 -10.55 14.50 -20.96
N SER A 30 -10.92 14.56 -19.68
CA SER A 30 -10.98 13.40 -18.80
C SER A 30 -12.17 13.46 -17.85
N VAL A 31 -12.70 12.28 -17.52
CA VAL A 31 -13.76 12.07 -16.53
C VAL A 31 -13.36 10.99 -15.53
N LEU A 32 -13.67 11.22 -14.26
CA LEU A 32 -13.69 10.22 -13.20
C LEU A 32 -15.15 9.96 -12.84
N MET A 33 -15.63 8.72 -13.03
CA MET A 33 -17.00 8.31 -12.64
C MET A 33 -16.92 7.28 -11.52
N LEU A 34 -17.71 7.46 -10.47
CA LEU A 34 -17.87 6.53 -9.35
C LEU A 34 -19.03 5.54 -9.61
N GLU A 35 -19.09 4.46 -8.83
CA GLU A 35 -20.14 3.43 -8.95
C GLU A 35 -21.57 3.98 -8.81
N ASP A 36 -21.75 5.04 -8.00
CA ASP A 36 -23.06 5.70 -7.81
C ASP A 36 -23.45 6.61 -8.97
N GLY A 37 -22.59 6.75 -10.00
CA GLY A 37 -22.78 7.63 -11.13
C GLY A 37 -22.28 9.05 -10.93
N THR A 38 -21.71 9.39 -9.74
CA THR A 38 -21.09 10.70 -9.53
C THR A 38 -19.92 10.87 -10.49
N CYS A 39 -19.88 11.99 -11.21
CA CYS A 39 -18.84 12.30 -12.19
C CYS A 39 -18.07 13.55 -11.81
N PHE A 40 -16.77 13.52 -12.07
CA PHE A 40 -15.86 14.65 -11.98
C PHE A 40 -15.18 14.83 -13.32
N LEU A 41 -15.33 16.01 -13.91
CA LEU A 41 -14.64 16.37 -15.14
C LEU A 41 -13.32 17.09 -14.81
N GLY A 42 -12.28 16.77 -15.57
CA GLY A 42 -10.94 17.31 -15.34
C GLY A 42 -10.05 17.27 -16.56
N LYS A 43 -8.77 17.51 -16.36
CA LYS A 43 -7.75 17.47 -17.41
C LYS A 43 -6.84 16.27 -17.22
N SER A 44 -6.59 15.54 -18.31
CA SER A 44 -5.66 14.41 -18.33
C SER A 44 -4.22 14.88 -18.16
N PHE A 45 -3.45 14.03 -17.49
CA PHE A 45 -1.99 14.06 -17.47
C PHE A 45 -1.48 12.63 -17.33
N GLY A 46 -0.17 12.40 -17.50
CA GLY A 46 0.35 11.03 -17.59
C GLY A 46 -0.08 10.33 -18.87
N SER A 47 -0.39 9.04 -18.80
CA SER A 47 -0.84 8.27 -19.98
C SER A 47 -2.33 8.55 -20.29
N ARG A 48 -2.69 8.45 -21.56
CA ARG A 48 -4.04 8.72 -22.07
C ARG A 48 -4.81 7.41 -22.24
N GLN A 49 -5.34 6.88 -21.14
CA GLN A 49 -6.00 5.58 -21.12
C GLN A 49 -7.27 5.62 -20.29
N THR A 50 -8.16 4.66 -20.55
CA THR A 50 -9.30 4.35 -19.68
C THR A 50 -8.89 3.21 -18.76
N LYS A 51 -9.01 3.43 -17.44
CA LYS A 51 -8.70 2.44 -16.40
C LYS A 51 -9.82 2.39 -15.36
N ILE A 52 -10.01 1.22 -14.77
CA ILE A 52 -10.96 1.00 -13.68
C ILE A 52 -10.19 0.45 -12.49
N GLY A 53 -10.59 0.86 -11.29
CA GLY A 53 -10.02 0.36 -10.04
C GLY A 53 -10.80 0.81 -8.82
N GLU A 54 -10.54 0.19 -7.66
CA GLU A 54 -11.08 0.69 -6.40
C GLU A 54 -10.46 2.04 -6.10
N ILE A 55 -11.30 3.07 -5.88
CA ILE A 55 -10.79 4.40 -5.56
C ILE A 55 -10.50 4.52 -4.07
N CYS A 56 -9.34 5.02 -3.76
CA CYS A 56 -8.95 5.37 -2.39
C CYS A 56 -8.36 6.78 -2.35
N PHE A 57 -8.20 7.33 -1.15
CA PHE A 57 -7.48 8.59 -0.96
C PHE A 57 -6.25 8.38 -0.08
N ASN A 58 -5.20 9.16 -0.31
CA ASN A 58 -4.01 9.18 0.52
C ASN A 58 -3.78 10.59 1.07
N THR A 59 -3.50 10.70 2.37
CA THR A 59 -3.34 11.98 3.08
C THR A 59 -1.89 12.42 3.26
N SER A 60 -0.93 11.68 2.73
CA SER A 60 0.49 12.02 2.81
C SER A 60 0.77 13.33 2.07
N MET A 61 1.61 14.17 2.66
CA MET A 61 2.00 15.47 2.10
C MET A 61 3.17 15.35 1.12
N THR A 62 3.91 14.25 1.18
CA THR A 62 5.13 13.97 0.38
C THR A 62 5.14 12.51 -0.04
N GLY A 63 6.09 12.14 -0.91
CA GLY A 63 6.33 10.73 -1.25
C GLY A 63 5.33 10.18 -2.26
N TYR A 64 4.90 10.99 -3.22
CA TYR A 64 3.95 10.53 -4.23
C TYR A 64 4.51 9.43 -5.13
N GLN A 65 5.81 9.41 -5.41
CA GLN A 65 6.44 8.36 -6.20
C GLN A 65 6.47 7.05 -5.43
N GLU A 66 6.87 7.09 -4.17
CA GLU A 66 6.87 5.94 -3.25
C GLU A 66 5.47 5.35 -3.09
N ILE A 67 4.43 6.19 -2.97
CA ILE A 67 3.04 5.75 -2.90
C ILE A 67 2.60 5.07 -4.20
N ILE A 68 2.91 5.67 -5.35
CA ILE A 68 2.50 5.16 -6.68
C ILE A 68 3.19 3.83 -7.00
N THR A 69 4.42 3.65 -6.53
CA THR A 69 5.22 2.44 -6.76
C THR A 69 5.08 1.38 -5.67
N ASP A 70 4.34 1.66 -4.59
CA ASP A 70 4.00 0.65 -3.57
C ASP A 70 3.06 -0.40 -4.17
N PRO A 71 3.51 -1.67 -4.29
CA PRO A 71 2.70 -2.74 -4.86
C PRO A 71 1.36 -2.96 -4.14
N SER A 72 1.24 -2.54 -2.88
CA SER A 72 -0.01 -2.64 -2.11
C SER A 72 -1.16 -1.82 -2.69
N TYR A 73 -0.89 -0.87 -3.60
CA TYR A 73 -1.92 -0.14 -4.34
C TYR A 73 -2.36 -0.81 -5.65
N ALA A 74 -1.95 -2.05 -5.92
CA ALA A 74 -2.34 -2.74 -7.15
C ALA A 74 -3.86 -2.71 -7.38
N GLY A 75 -4.25 -2.32 -8.60
CA GLY A 75 -5.66 -2.22 -8.99
C GLY A 75 -6.43 -1.04 -8.40
N GLN A 76 -5.76 -0.08 -7.75
CA GLN A 76 -6.41 1.08 -7.14
C GLN A 76 -6.19 2.37 -7.92
N ILE A 77 -7.18 3.27 -7.85
CA ILE A 77 -7.06 4.68 -8.26
C ILE A 77 -6.82 5.51 -7.00
N ILE A 78 -5.69 6.23 -6.95
CA ILE A 78 -5.28 6.98 -5.76
C ILE A 78 -5.65 8.46 -5.89
N SER A 79 -6.52 8.97 -5.03
CA SER A 79 -6.78 10.40 -4.88
C SER A 79 -5.82 11.01 -3.87
N PHE A 80 -4.89 11.84 -4.34
CA PHE A 80 -4.00 12.59 -3.45
C PHE A 80 -4.73 13.81 -2.86
N THR A 81 -4.84 13.86 -1.54
CA THR A 81 -5.50 14.98 -0.86
C THR A 81 -4.61 16.21 -0.78
N PHE A 82 -3.30 16.04 -0.87
CA PHE A 82 -2.34 17.13 -0.91
C PHE A 82 -2.37 17.84 -2.28
N PRO A 83 -2.58 19.17 -2.32
CA PRO A 83 -2.90 19.87 -3.57
C PRO A 83 -1.70 20.02 -4.52
N HIS A 84 -0.47 20.04 -3.99
CA HIS A 84 0.75 20.24 -4.77
C HIS A 84 1.49 18.94 -4.99
N ILE A 85 1.71 18.57 -6.24
CA ILE A 85 2.37 17.34 -6.63
C ILE A 85 3.33 17.59 -7.80
N GLY A 86 4.42 16.83 -7.90
CA GLY A 86 5.40 16.92 -8.98
C GLY A 86 6.64 17.78 -8.68
N ASN A 87 6.62 18.55 -7.57
CA ASN A 87 7.69 19.48 -7.19
C ASN A 87 9.06 18.78 -6.92
N ILE A 88 9.06 17.52 -6.50
CA ILE A 88 10.29 16.72 -6.30
C ILE A 88 10.78 16.13 -7.63
N GLY A 89 9.89 15.98 -8.63
CA GLY A 89 10.15 15.17 -9.82
C GLY A 89 10.05 13.68 -9.51
N THR A 90 10.79 12.87 -10.24
CA THR A 90 10.95 11.43 -9.99
C THR A 90 12.41 11.03 -10.14
N ASN A 91 12.81 9.92 -9.50
CA ASN A 91 14.15 9.37 -9.54
C ASN A 91 14.10 7.85 -9.28
N ASN A 92 15.20 7.16 -9.52
CA ASN A 92 15.26 5.70 -9.39
C ASN A 92 15.28 5.21 -7.94
N PHE A 93 15.63 6.06 -6.97
CA PHE A 93 15.78 5.66 -5.56
C PHE A 93 14.44 5.62 -4.81
N ASP A 94 13.46 6.44 -5.24
CA ASP A 94 12.16 6.57 -4.59
C ASP A 94 11.14 5.53 -5.08
N ASN A 95 11.56 4.56 -5.88
CA ASN A 95 10.72 3.44 -6.25
C ASN A 95 10.65 2.41 -5.12
N GLU A 96 9.44 2.00 -4.77
CA GLU A 96 9.16 0.95 -3.78
C GLU A 96 8.78 -0.39 -4.41
N GLY A 97 8.60 -0.45 -5.71
CA GLY A 97 8.32 -1.64 -6.49
C GLY A 97 8.31 -1.34 -7.98
N GLU A 98 7.98 -2.34 -8.79
CA GLU A 98 7.75 -2.15 -10.21
C GLU A 98 6.45 -1.36 -10.46
N THR A 99 6.50 -0.39 -11.36
CA THR A 99 5.59 0.75 -11.45
C THR A 99 4.18 0.48 -11.99
N LYS A 100 3.87 -0.72 -12.44
CA LYS A 100 2.68 -0.95 -13.29
C LYS A 100 1.42 -1.41 -12.55
N SER A 101 1.38 -1.35 -11.24
CA SER A 101 0.31 -1.98 -10.46
C SER A 101 -0.92 -1.11 -10.24
N ILE A 102 -0.79 0.23 -10.16
CA ILE A 102 -1.91 1.12 -9.92
C ILE A 102 -2.77 1.35 -11.17
N ALA A 103 -4.06 1.62 -10.97
CA ALA A 103 -4.98 1.93 -12.06
C ALA A 103 -4.93 3.40 -12.50
N GLY A 104 -4.55 4.33 -11.60
CA GLY A 104 -4.42 5.73 -11.94
C GLY A 104 -4.36 6.66 -10.72
N ILE A 105 -4.23 7.96 -10.99
CA ILE A 105 -4.13 8.98 -9.94
C ILE A 105 -5.07 10.16 -10.18
N VAL A 106 -5.58 10.70 -9.08
CA VAL A 106 -6.46 11.90 -9.09
C VAL A 106 -5.80 12.97 -8.25
N VAL A 107 -5.66 14.16 -8.82
CA VAL A 107 -5.03 15.32 -8.16
C VAL A 107 -5.85 16.60 -8.31
N ARG A 108 -5.66 17.52 -7.38
CA ARG A 108 -6.35 18.81 -7.42
C ARG A 108 -5.78 19.72 -8.51
N GLN A 109 -4.47 19.79 -8.65
CA GLN A 109 -3.77 20.68 -9.59
C GLN A 109 -2.88 19.86 -10.53
N VAL A 110 -2.69 20.37 -11.72
CA VAL A 110 -1.73 19.79 -12.67
C VAL A 110 -0.36 19.69 -12.00
N PRO A 111 0.36 18.58 -12.13
CA PRO A 111 1.69 18.43 -11.56
C PRO A 111 2.64 19.56 -11.99
N THR A 112 3.35 20.12 -11.02
CA THR A 112 4.30 21.20 -11.26
C THR A 112 5.60 20.69 -11.87
N ASN A 113 6.37 21.61 -12.48
CA ASN A 113 7.76 21.29 -12.85
C ASN A 113 8.58 21.05 -11.59
N PRO A 114 9.53 20.11 -11.63
CA PRO A 114 10.38 19.84 -10.49
C PRO A 114 11.29 21.01 -10.15
N SER A 115 11.50 21.20 -8.86
CA SER A 115 12.40 22.21 -8.29
C SER A 115 13.30 21.62 -7.19
N ASN A 116 13.51 20.32 -7.21
CA ASN A 116 14.29 19.59 -6.21
C ASN A 116 15.54 18.97 -6.87
N TRP A 117 16.66 19.00 -6.15
CA TRP A 117 17.95 18.44 -6.61
C TRP A 117 17.92 16.93 -6.87
N ARG A 118 16.93 16.20 -6.30
CA ARG A 118 16.74 14.76 -6.48
C ARG A 118 16.04 14.40 -7.77
N SER A 119 15.55 15.38 -8.54
CA SER A 119 14.79 15.13 -9.75
C SER A 119 15.68 14.67 -10.89
N ASP A 120 15.48 13.45 -11.36
CA ASP A 120 16.05 12.94 -12.60
C ASP A 120 15.09 13.18 -13.78
N GLN A 121 13.78 13.21 -13.51
CA GLN A 121 12.74 13.31 -14.53
C GLN A 121 11.51 14.07 -14.03
N LYS A 122 10.77 14.71 -14.96
CA LYS A 122 9.46 15.33 -14.64
C LYS A 122 8.43 14.25 -14.34
N PHE A 123 7.62 14.48 -13.31
CA PHE A 123 6.61 13.53 -12.87
C PHE A 123 5.61 13.15 -13.98
N ASN A 124 5.13 14.11 -14.77
CA ASN A 124 4.21 13.83 -15.87
C ASN A 124 4.83 12.92 -16.97
N ASP A 125 6.10 13.12 -17.28
CA ASP A 125 6.78 12.31 -18.30
C ASP A 125 7.07 10.90 -17.79
N TRP A 126 7.41 10.78 -16.50
CA TRP A 126 7.56 9.51 -15.82
C TRP A 126 6.26 8.69 -15.80
N LEU A 127 5.11 9.34 -15.52
CA LEU A 127 3.80 8.69 -15.57
C LEU A 127 3.46 8.15 -16.97
N LYS A 128 3.78 8.92 -18.03
CA LYS A 128 3.58 8.47 -19.42
C LYS A 128 4.41 7.22 -19.75
N LEU A 129 5.68 7.22 -19.33
CA LEU A 129 6.59 6.08 -19.57
C LEU A 129 6.14 4.82 -18.84
N ASN A 130 5.43 4.97 -17.72
CA ASN A 130 4.93 3.86 -16.90
C ASN A 130 3.45 3.53 -17.14
N ASP A 131 2.84 4.08 -18.20
CA ASP A 131 1.44 3.85 -18.57
C ASP A 131 0.42 4.16 -17.45
N ILE A 132 0.73 5.16 -16.61
CA ILE A 132 -0.13 5.57 -15.50
C ILE A 132 -0.97 6.79 -15.91
N PRO A 133 -2.31 6.67 -15.99
CA PRO A 133 -3.18 7.80 -16.27
C PRO A 133 -3.40 8.66 -15.02
N GLY A 134 -3.57 9.95 -15.24
CA GLY A 134 -3.89 10.91 -14.19
C GLY A 134 -4.99 11.88 -14.63
N ILE A 135 -5.78 12.34 -13.66
CA ILE A 135 -6.76 13.40 -13.85
C ILE A 135 -6.51 14.52 -12.83
N SER A 136 -6.47 15.75 -13.31
CA SER A 136 -6.27 16.98 -12.52
C SER A 136 -7.49 17.91 -12.62
N GLY A 137 -7.54 18.91 -11.75
CA GLY A 137 -8.67 19.85 -11.68
C GLY A 137 -9.83 19.35 -10.84
N ILE A 138 -9.67 18.25 -10.14
CA ILE A 138 -10.72 17.61 -9.34
C ILE A 138 -10.80 18.22 -7.94
N ASP A 139 -12.01 18.41 -7.43
CA ASP A 139 -12.22 18.68 -6.01
C ASP A 139 -11.95 17.43 -5.18
N THR A 140 -10.67 17.18 -4.89
CA THR A 140 -10.22 16.01 -4.12
C THR A 140 -10.77 16.01 -2.69
N ARG A 141 -11.13 17.16 -2.12
CA ARG A 141 -11.78 17.25 -0.80
C ARG A 141 -13.20 16.71 -0.86
N MET A 142 -13.98 17.11 -1.89
CA MET A 142 -15.32 16.59 -2.10
C MET A 142 -15.29 15.08 -2.40
N LEU A 143 -14.39 14.67 -3.30
CA LEU A 143 -14.18 13.25 -3.63
C LEU A 143 -13.87 12.43 -2.38
N THR A 144 -12.97 12.90 -1.51
CA THR A 144 -12.64 12.24 -0.23
C THR A 144 -13.87 12.09 0.68
N LYS A 145 -14.75 13.11 0.75
CA LYS A 145 -15.99 13.04 1.53
C LYS A 145 -16.94 11.97 0.98
N ILE A 146 -17.03 11.85 -0.34
CA ILE A 146 -17.86 10.84 -1.00
C ILE A 146 -17.29 9.44 -0.74
N ILE A 147 -16.00 9.21 -0.96
CA ILE A 147 -15.34 7.91 -0.69
C ILE A 147 -15.59 7.47 0.77
N ARG A 148 -15.46 8.38 1.72
CA ARG A 148 -15.72 8.08 3.15
C ARG A 148 -17.17 7.66 3.42
N LYS A 149 -18.13 8.15 2.65
CA LYS A 149 -19.55 7.81 2.79
C LYS A 149 -19.87 6.42 2.25
N TYR A 150 -19.25 6.02 1.13
CA TYR A 150 -19.61 4.81 0.40
C TYR A 150 -18.77 3.57 0.75
N LYS A 151 -17.84 3.65 1.69
CA LYS A 151 -16.95 2.56 2.13
C LYS A 151 -15.95 2.18 1.03
N SER A 152 -16.19 1.08 0.31
CA SER A 152 -15.39 0.66 -0.85
C SER A 152 -16.16 0.99 -2.12
N CYS A 153 -15.52 1.63 -3.08
CA CYS A 153 -16.15 2.10 -4.31
C CYS A 153 -15.17 1.91 -5.48
N ASN A 154 -15.63 1.27 -6.55
CA ASN A 154 -14.91 1.28 -7.81
C ASN A 154 -15.14 2.62 -8.53
N ALA A 155 -14.14 3.02 -9.31
CA ALA A 155 -14.21 4.18 -10.18
C ALA A 155 -13.62 3.87 -11.55
N ILE A 156 -14.12 4.55 -12.57
CA ILE A 156 -13.54 4.54 -13.91
C ILE A 156 -12.98 5.92 -14.23
N MET A 157 -11.74 5.96 -14.65
CA MET A 157 -11.09 7.14 -15.22
C MET A 157 -11.04 6.96 -16.72
N SER A 158 -11.57 7.91 -17.49
CA SER A 158 -11.59 7.83 -18.95
C SER A 158 -11.07 9.10 -19.59
N TYR A 159 -10.34 8.94 -20.68
CA TYR A 159 -9.80 10.00 -21.51
C TYR A 159 -10.53 10.04 -22.86
N ASN A 160 -10.85 11.25 -23.33
CA ASN A 160 -11.30 11.53 -24.69
C ASN A 160 -10.83 12.92 -25.10
N GLU A 161 -10.08 13.03 -26.19
CA GLU A 161 -9.47 14.28 -26.65
C GLU A 161 -10.48 15.42 -26.91
N LEU A 162 -11.68 15.05 -27.36
CA LEU A 162 -12.77 16.01 -27.65
C LEU A 162 -13.64 16.30 -26.41
N GLY A 163 -13.40 15.62 -25.28
CA GLY A 163 -14.23 15.74 -24.08
C GLY A 163 -15.62 15.11 -24.21
N GLU A 164 -15.81 14.26 -25.22
CA GLU A 164 -17.08 13.57 -25.47
C GLU A 164 -17.06 12.20 -24.77
N PHE A 165 -17.90 12.02 -23.75
CA PHE A 165 -17.97 10.79 -22.96
C PHE A 165 -19.32 10.10 -23.12
N ASN A 166 -19.29 8.81 -23.43
CA ASN A 166 -20.47 7.97 -23.36
C ASN A 166 -20.64 7.45 -21.92
N PHE A 167 -21.40 8.19 -21.10
CA PHE A 167 -21.59 7.87 -19.68
C PHE A 167 -22.27 6.52 -19.45
N ASP A 168 -23.19 6.10 -20.33
CA ASP A 168 -23.87 4.80 -20.23
C ASP A 168 -22.88 3.64 -20.45
N GLU A 169 -21.98 3.79 -21.42
CA GLU A 169 -20.92 2.81 -21.65
C GLU A 169 -19.96 2.74 -20.46
N LEU A 170 -19.53 3.89 -19.92
CA LEU A 170 -18.66 3.95 -18.76
C LEU A 170 -19.31 3.30 -17.52
N LYS A 171 -20.59 3.60 -17.27
CA LYS A 171 -21.39 3.02 -16.19
C LYS A 171 -21.52 1.51 -16.35
N ASN A 172 -21.73 1.04 -17.58
CA ASN A 172 -21.82 -0.39 -17.87
C ASN A 172 -20.49 -1.12 -17.61
N LYS A 173 -19.36 -0.57 -18.06
CA LYS A 173 -18.03 -1.11 -17.78
C LYS A 173 -17.77 -1.19 -16.28
N LEU A 174 -18.13 -0.14 -15.53
CA LEU A 174 -17.91 -0.05 -14.09
C LEU A 174 -18.75 -1.07 -13.32
N ARG A 175 -20.01 -1.31 -13.73
CA ARG A 175 -20.90 -2.31 -13.10
C ARG A 175 -20.38 -3.75 -13.23
N HIS A 176 -19.67 -4.08 -14.30
CA HIS A 176 -19.12 -5.41 -14.54
C HIS A 176 -17.70 -5.59 -14.00
N TYR A 177 -17.12 -4.54 -13.46
CA TYR A 177 -15.77 -4.64 -12.88
C TYR A 177 -15.81 -5.31 -11.51
N PRO A 178 -14.92 -6.29 -11.23
CA PRO A 178 -14.93 -7.00 -9.96
C PRO A 178 -14.61 -6.07 -8.80
N LYS A 179 -15.17 -6.36 -7.63
CA LYS A 179 -14.76 -5.71 -6.38
C LYS A 179 -13.45 -6.33 -5.87
N MET A 180 -12.71 -5.58 -5.08
CA MET A 180 -11.45 -6.07 -4.48
C MET A 180 -11.69 -7.22 -3.50
N ASP A 181 -12.88 -7.28 -2.88
CA ASP A 181 -13.25 -8.36 -1.97
C ASP A 181 -13.19 -9.73 -2.68
N GLY A 182 -12.48 -10.67 -2.07
CA GLY A 182 -12.25 -12.00 -2.63
C GLY A 182 -11.17 -12.09 -3.70
N LEU A 183 -10.49 -10.97 -4.06
CA LEU A 183 -9.40 -10.99 -5.03
C LEU A 183 -8.04 -11.17 -4.35
N ASN A 184 -7.30 -12.18 -4.77
CA ASN A 184 -5.88 -12.31 -4.47
C ASN A 184 -5.06 -11.48 -5.48
N LEU A 185 -4.77 -10.22 -5.14
CA LEU A 185 -3.97 -9.35 -5.98
C LEU A 185 -2.45 -9.52 -5.77
N SER A 186 -2.02 -10.14 -4.67
CA SER A 186 -0.60 -10.43 -4.44
C SER A 186 0.01 -11.27 -5.55
N SER A 187 -0.77 -12.17 -6.16
CA SER A 187 -0.33 -12.97 -7.31
C SER A 187 0.06 -12.16 -8.55
N SER A 188 -0.42 -10.93 -8.66
CA SER A 188 -0.10 -10.05 -9.81
C SER A 188 1.15 -9.20 -9.58
N VAL A 189 1.66 -9.15 -8.35
CA VAL A 189 2.79 -8.29 -7.97
C VAL A 189 3.95 -9.07 -7.32
N THR A 190 3.74 -10.33 -6.93
CA THR A 190 4.81 -11.20 -6.42
C THR A 190 5.87 -11.43 -7.48
N THR A 191 7.11 -11.61 -7.05
CA THR A 191 8.21 -11.92 -7.98
C THR A 191 7.97 -13.20 -8.76
N GLU A 192 8.31 -13.20 -10.05
CA GLU A 192 8.28 -14.42 -10.88
C GLU A 192 9.44 -15.37 -10.58
N LYS A 193 10.58 -14.84 -10.14
CA LYS A 193 11.81 -15.59 -9.87
C LYS A 193 12.36 -15.23 -8.51
N ASN A 194 12.75 -16.25 -7.76
CA ASN A 194 13.46 -16.06 -6.50
C ASN A 194 14.81 -15.38 -6.75
N TYR A 195 15.19 -14.44 -5.86
CA TYR A 195 16.44 -13.69 -6.00
C TYR A 195 17.05 -13.32 -4.64
N ASP A 196 18.37 -13.14 -4.63
CA ASP A 196 19.07 -12.55 -3.50
C ASP A 196 19.09 -11.03 -3.65
N TYR A 197 18.65 -10.32 -2.62
CA TYR A 197 18.67 -8.86 -2.59
C TYR A 197 19.94 -8.35 -1.92
N LYS A 198 20.68 -7.46 -2.61
CA LYS A 198 22.00 -6.98 -2.16
C LYS A 198 22.15 -5.46 -2.16
N GLU A 199 21.14 -4.73 -2.62
CA GLU A 199 21.24 -3.27 -2.69
C GLU A 199 21.25 -2.65 -1.31
N SER A 200 22.31 -1.93 -1.01
CA SER A 200 22.37 -1.10 0.18
C SER A 200 21.55 0.17 -0.03
N PRO A 201 20.83 0.67 0.99
CA PRO A 201 20.08 1.90 0.88
C PRO A 201 21.01 3.07 0.57
N HIS A 202 20.48 4.06 -0.15
CA HIS A 202 21.20 5.32 -0.33
C HIS A 202 21.42 5.96 1.06
N LYS A 203 22.65 6.38 1.35
CA LYS A 203 23.08 6.92 2.66
C LYS A 203 22.23 8.08 3.19
N LEU A 204 21.43 8.72 2.33
CA LEU A 204 20.53 9.81 2.71
C LEU A 204 19.17 9.34 3.28
N ILE A 205 18.81 8.06 3.09
CA ILE A 205 17.49 7.54 3.48
C ILE A 205 17.55 6.86 4.85
N LEU A 206 18.66 6.21 5.19
CA LEU A 206 18.83 5.51 6.47
C LEU A 206 20.04 6.06 7.22
N SER A 207 19.77 6.84 8.26
CA SER A 207 20.77 7.47 9.12
C SER A 207 21.29 6.58 10.26
N THR A 208 20.82 5.35 10.38
CA THR A 208 21.21 4.47 11.48
C THR A 208 22.51 3.76 11.13
N PRO A 209 23.59 3.92 11.95
CA PRO A 209 24.81 3.16 11.76
C PRO A 209 24.48 1.67 11.90
N SER A 210 24.91 0.86 10.94
CA SER A 210 24.88 -0.58 11.08
C SER A 210 25.65 -0.95 12.34
N THR A 211 24.97 -1.47 13.35
CA THR A 211 25.63 -2.19 14.43
C THR A 211 26.36 -3.34 13.76
N ILE A 212 27.70 -3.36 13.80
CA ILE A 212 28.50 -4.44 13.21
C ILE A 212 28.17 -5.70 14.00
N ARG A 213 27.23 -6.49 13.51
CA ARG A 213 26.91 -7.80 14.05
C ARG A 213 28.02 -8.77 13.63
N LYS A 214 28.44 -9.62 14.56
CA LYS A 214 29.38 -10.73 14.26
C LYS A 214 28.75 -11.80 13.40
N PHE A 215 27.42 -11.92 13.46
CA PHE A 215 26.60 -12.88 12.76
C PHE A 215 25.82 -12.19 11.64
N LYS A 216 25.75 -12.84 10.48
CA LYS A 216 25.00 -12.36 9.33
C LYS A 216 23.79 -13.27 9.10
N PRO A 217 22.61 -12.90 9.64
CA PRO A 217 21.43 -13.79 9.56
C PRO A 217 20.92 -13.94 8.13
N LYS A 218 20.53 -15.15 7.77
CA LYS A 218 19.85 -15.48 6.52
C LYS A 218 18.36 -15.28 6.70
N ILE A 219 17.79 -14.33 5.96
CA ILE A 219 16.37 -14.03 6.02
C ILE A 219 15.72 -14.39 4.69
N VAL A 220 14.68 -15.22 4.76
CA VAL A 220 13.78 -15.47 3.64
C VAL A 220 12.63 -14.49 3.74
N VAL A 221 12.39 -13.72 2.68
CA VAL A 221 11.24 -12.84 2.53
C VAL A 221 10.24 -13.51 1.59
N ILE A 222 9.02 -13.75 2.04
CA ILE A 222 7.92 -14.19 1.17
C ILE A 222 7.28 -12.94 0.58
N ASP A 223 7.32 -12.86 -0.74
CA ASP A 223 6.90 -11.69 -1.50
C ASP A 223 5.41 -11.75 -1.86
N PHE A 224 4.59 -10.99 -1.14
CA PHE A 224 3.19 -10.71 -1.47
C PHE A 224 3.01 -9.37 -2.19
N GLY A 225 4.08 -8.70 -2.57
CA GLY A 225 4.16 -7.34 -3.09
C GLY A 225 5.06 -6.49 -2.20
N VAL A 226 6.30 -6.95 -1.99
CA VAL A 226 7.25 -6.35 -1.05
C VAL A 226 7.68 -4.95 -1.50
N LYS A 227 7.64 -4.00 -0.57
CA LYS A 227 8.27 -2.69 -0.76
C LYS A 227 9.79 -2.81 -0.65
N MET A 228 10.49 -2.17 -1.59
CA MET A 228 11.97 -2.19 -1.64
C MET A 228 12.60 -1.69 -0.35
N ASN A 229 11.95 -0.73 0.36
CA ASN A 229 12.50 -0.21 1.58
C ASN A 229 12.54 -1.22 2.73
N ILE A 230 11.66 -2.24 2.74
CA ILE A 230 11.74 -3.37 3.66
C ILE A 230 13.06 -4.14 3.44
N LEU A 231 13.36 -4.46 2.18
CA LEU A 231 14.58 -5.19 1.81
C LEU A 231 15.84 -4.37 2.14
N ARG A 232 15.77 -3.05 1.86
CA ARG A 232 16.85 -2.10 2.19
C ARG A 232 17.13 -2.06 3.71
N HIS A 233 16.09 -2.05 4.55
CA HIS A 233 16.25 -2.12 6.01
C HIS A 233 16.95 -3.39 6.47
N LEU A 234 16.52 -4.56 5.96
CA LEU A 234 17.12 -5.85 6.32
C LEU A 234 18.61 -5.91 5.91
N VAL A 235 18.94 -5.51 4.68
CA VAL A 235 20.33 -5.47 4.20
C VAL A 235 21.19 -4.46 4.97
N ASN A 236 20.62 -3.28 5.30
CA ASN A 236 21.32 -2.26 6.10
C ASN A 236 21.68 -2.76 7.50
N LEU A 237 20.90 -3.67 8.04
CA LEU A 237 21.17 -4.35 9.31
C LEU A 237 22.06 -5.59 9.16
N ASN A 238 22.74 -5.73 8.02
CA ASN A 238 23.70 -6.79 7.70
C ASN A 238 23.07 -8.20 7.57
N ALA A 239 21.84 -8.32 7.11
CA ALA A 239 21.23 -9.61 6.79
C ALA A 239 21.55 -10.06 5.36
N ASP A 240 21.63 -11.38 5.16
CA ASP A 240 21.54 -12.02 3.83
C ASP A 240 20.06 -12.23 3.51
N VAL A 241 19.56 -11.56 2.48
CA VAL A 241 18.14 -11.54 2.13
C VAL A 241 17.89 -12.28 0.84
N THR A 242 17.08 -13.34 0.93
CA THR A 242 16.57 -14.08 -0.24
C THR A 242 15.07 -13.85 -0.35
N VAL A 243 14.61 -13.35 -1.48
CA VAL A 243 13.19 -13.09 -1.76
C VAL A 243 12.62 -14.26 -2.55
N LEU A 244 11.54 -14.84 -2.02
CA LEU A 244 10.81 -15.94 -2.63
C LEU A 244 9.39 -15.51 -2.99
N SER A 245 8.90 -16.02 -4.12
CA SER A 245 7.50 -15.81 -4.55
C SER A 245 6.50 -16.35 -3.53
N GLU A 246 5.30 -15.78 -3.48
CA GLU A 246 4.17 -16.34 -2.70
C GLU A 246 3.81 -17.78 -3.11
N ASN A 247 4.22 -18.23 -4.31
CA ASN A 247 3.98 -19.57 -4.81
C ASN A 247 5.09 -20.57 -4.40
N THR A 248 6.05 -20.16 -3.56
CA THR A 248 7.11 -21.05 -3.07
C THR A 248 6.53 -22.17 -2.19
N ILE A 249 7.29 -23.25 -2.06
CA ILE A 249 6.95 -24.39 -1.20
C ILE A 249 7.93 -24.47 -0.03
N ILE A 250 7.52 -25.15 1.03
CA ILE A 250 8.33 -25.25 2.26
C ILE A 250 9.69 -25.93 2.04
N GLU A 251 9.78 -26.82 1.07
CA GLU A 251 11.01 -27.52 0.70
C GLU A 251 12.08 -26.54 0.18
N ASP A 252 11.69 -25.48 -0.53
CA ASP A 252 12.63 -24.48 -1.03
C ASP A 252 13.14 -23.59 0.11
N ILE A 253 12.28 -23.24 1.07
CA ILE A 253 12.68 -22.56 2.29
C ILE A 253 13.66 -23.41 3.10
N ASN A 254 13.37 -24.71 3.26
CA ASN A 254 14.22 -25.65 4.01
C ASN A 254 15.61 -25.82 3.37
N LYS A 255 15.74 -25.73 2.04
CA LYS A 255 17.03 -25.76 1.35
C LYS A 255 17.92 -24.57 1.70
N ILE A 256 17.31 -23.39 1.89
CA ILE A 256 18.02 -22.15 2.26
C ILE A 256 18.48 -22.19 3.71
N LYS A 257 17.73 -22.87 4.59
CA LYS A 257 17.94 -22.94 6.04
C LYS A 257 18.00 -21.53 6.64
N PRO A 258 16.90 -20.76 6.56
CA PRO A 258 16.88 -19.39 7.06
C PRO A 258 16.93 -19.34 8.58
N ASP A 259 17.51 -18.27 9.11
CA ASP A 259 17.51 -17.96 10.53
C ASP A 259 16.21 -17.22 10.94
N GLY A 260 15.52 -16.58 9.98
CA GLY A 260 14.24 -15.93 10.17
C GLY A 260 13.45 -15.80 8.87
N ILE A 261 12.13 -15.68 8.99
CA ILE A 261 11.21 -15.49 7.85
C ILE A 261 10.48 -14.16 8.00
N PHE A 262 10.40 -13.46 6.89
CA PHE A 262 9.68 -12.20 6.78
C PHE A 262 8.49 -12.36 5.83
N LEU A 263 7.27 -12.04 6.31
CA LEU A 263 6.07 -11.98 5.49
C LEU A 263 5.81 -10.53 5.08
N SER A 264 5.94 -10.23 3.79
CA SER A 264 5.90 -8.86 3.30
C SER A 264 4.51 -8.22 3.36
N ASN A 265 4.46 -6.92 3.05
CA ASN A 265 3.24 -6.22 2.67
C ASN A 265 2.72 -6.70 1.30
N GLY A 266 1.51 -6.28 0.91
CA GLY A 266 0.93 -6.59 -0.40
C GLY A 266 -0.52 -6.16 -0.54
N PRO A 267 -1.08 -6.26 -1.77
CA PRO A 267 -2.43 -5.85 -2.11
C PRO A 267 -3.46 -6.98 -1.94
N GLY A 268 -4.73 -6.61 -2.01
CA GLY A 268 -5.85 -7.52 -2.14
C GLY A 268 -6.53 -7.89 -0.83
N ASP A 269 -7.38 -8.92 -0.92
CA ASP A 269 -8.08 -9.48 0.24
C ASP A 269 -7.19 -10.51 0.95
N PRO A 270 -6.82 -10.27 2.23
CA PRO A 270 -5.95 -11.19 2.97
C PRO A 270 -6.54 -12.61 3.11
N SER A 271 -7.88 -12.73 3.18
CA SER A 271 -8.53 -14.06 3.26
C SER A 271 -8.39 -14.85 1.94
N ALA A 272 -8.39 -14.16 0.79
CA ALA A 272 -8.16 -14.79 -0.50
C ALA A 272 -6.69 -15.21 -0.66
N THR A 273 -5.77 -14.38 -0.20
CA THR A 273 -4.33 -14.67 -0.19
C THR A 273 -4.00 -15.83 0.76
N GLU A 274 -4.54 -15.81 2.02
CA GLU A 274 -4.35 -16.90 3.00
C GLU A 274 -4.83 -18.23 2.43
N LYS A 275 -6.01 -18.27 1.84
CA LYS A 275 -6.57 -19.48 1.25
C LYS A 275 -5.64 -20.11 0.21
N LYS A 276 -4.93 -19.30 -0.58
CA LYS A 276 -3.96 -19.78 -1.57
C LYS A 276 -2.67 -20.28 -0.93
N CYS A 277 -2.16 -19.58 0.09
CA CYS A 277 -0.86 -19.85 0.73
C CYS A 277 -0.98 -20.64 2.04
N LYS A 278 -2.15 -21.20 2.36
CA LYS A 278 -2.45 -21.79 3.66
C LYS A 278 -1.44 -22.85 4.11
N ASP A 279 -1.12 -23.79 3.24
CA ASP A 279 -0.19 -24.88 3.56
C ASP A 279 1.22 -24.35 3.82
N LEU A 280 1.66 -23.37 3.02
CA LEU A 280 2.95 -22.70 3.20
C LEU A 280 3.01 -21.96 4.54
N LEU A 281 2.00 -21.15 4.85
CA LEU A 281 1.93 -20.39 6.10
C LEU A 281 1.93 -21.30 7.32
N GLN A 282 1.11 -22.37 7.29
CA GLN A 282 1.08 -23.37 8.36
C GLN A 282 2.43 -24.08 8.52
N ALA A 283 3.11 -24.39 7.43
CA ALA A 283 4.44 -24.99 7.48
C ALA A 283 5.50 -24.03 8.04
N ILE A 284 5.47 -22.76 7.66
CA ILE A 284 6.36 -21.71 8.19
C ILE A 284 6.21 -21.60 9.72
N LEU A 285 4.97 -21.53 10.22
CA LEU A 285 4.72 -21.37 11.66
C LEU A 285 5.19 -22.57 12.48
N ARG A 286 5.31 -23.76 11.87
CA ARG A 286 5.84 -24.98 12.51
C ARG A 286 7.37 -25.07 12.55
N LEU A 287 8.08 -24.18 11.85
CA LEU A 287 9.54 -24.15 11.89
C LEU A 287 10.09 -23.66 13.22
N GLU A 288 9.25 -22.97 14.02
CA GLU A 288 9.61 -22.37 15.34
C GLU A 288 10.82 -21.43 15.27
N ILE A 289 11.09 -20.87 14.09
CA ILE A 289 12.08 -19.81 13.89
C ILE A 289 11.40 -18.45 13.91
N PRO A 290 12.15 -17.34 14.14
CA PRO A 290 11.59 -16.01 14.14
C PRO A 290 10.82 -15.65 12.87
N VAL A 291 9.60 -15.13 13.04
CA VAL A 291 8.76 -14.64 11.94
C VAL A 291 8.31 -13.21 12.23
N PHE A 292 8.48 -12.33 11.26
CA PHE A 292 7.97 -10.97 11.29
C PHE A 292 7.07 -10.71 10.10
N GLY A 293 5.85 -10.17 10.33
CA GLY A 293 4.88 -9.82 9.29
C GLY A 293 4.52 -8.35 9.26
N ILE A 294 4.44 -7.76 8.07
CA ILE A 294 4.02 -6.37 7.85
C ILE A 294 2.76 -6.33 6.98
N CYS A 295 1.77 -5.52 7.38
CA CYS A 295 0.53 -5.23 6.65
C CYS A 295 -0.23 -6.52 6.28
N ILE A 296 -0.24 -6.98 5.02
CA ILE A 296 -0.87 -8.26 4.68
C ILE A 296 -0.18 -9.42 5.42
N GLY A 297 1.15 -9.38 5.61
CA GLY A 297 1.87 -10.39 6.39
C GLY A 297 1.38 -10.49 7.84
N HIS A 298 1.05 -9.36 8.48
CA HIS A 298 0.40 -9.32 9.79
C HIS A 298 -0.97 -10.01 9.74
N GLN A 299 -1.79 -9.70 8.74
CA GLN A 299 -3.12 -10.28 8.59
C GLN A 299 -3.06 -11.79 8.31
N LEU A 300 -2.10 -12.23 7.48
CA LEU A 300 -1.89 -13.65 7.17
C LEU A 300 -1.46 -14.46 8.41
N ILE A 301 -0.61 -13.89 9.28
CA ILE A 301 -0.26 -14.52 10.57
C ILE A 301 -1.52 -14.65 11.42
N GLY A 302 -2.32 -13.58 11.58
CA GLY A 302 -3.55 -13.61 12.36
C GLY A 302 -4.54 -14.68 11.85
N LEU A 303 -4.79 -14.71 10.53
CA LEU A 303 -5.64 -15.72 9.88
C LEU A 303 -5.13 -17.14 10.12
N SER A 304 -3.81 -17.36 10.05
CA SER A 304 -3.19 -18.67 10.25
C SER A 304 -3.36 -19.23 11.67
N PHE A 305 -3.54 -18.35 12.66
CA PHE A 305 -3.89 -18.71 14.04
C PHE A 305 -5.40 -18.75 14.30
N GLY A 306 -6.25 -18.43 13.31
CA GLY A 306 -7.70 -18.53 13.40
C GLY A 306 -8.44 -17.21 13.65
N ALA A 307 -7.75 -16.07 13.66
CA ALA A 307 -8.41 -14.77 13.60
C ALA A 307 -9.16 -14.58 12.28
N LYS A 308 -10.02 -13.59 12.20
CA LYS A 308 -10.69 -13.17 10.97
C LYS A 308 -10.23 -11.77 10.57
N THR A 309 -10.36 -11.44 9.30
CA THR A 309 -10.17 -10.08 8.80
C THR A 309 -11.50 -9.49 8.37
N ILE A 310 -11.62 -8.17 8.54
CA ILE A 310 -12.79 -7.39 8.10
C ILE A 310 -12.34 -6.24 7.22
N LYS A 311 -13.12 -5.93 6.18
CA LYS A 311 -12.88 -4.76 5.33
C LYS A 311 -13.28 -3.50 6.08
N MET A 312 -12.37 -2.53 6.10
CA MET A 312 -12.60 -1.23 6.72
C MET A 312 -13.50 -0.36 5.83
N SER A 313 -14.21 0.58 6.44
CA SER A 313 -15.07 1.49 5.69
C SER A 313 -14.30 2.40 4.72
N GLN A 314 -13.10 2.84 5.07
CA GLN A 314 -12.29 3.76 4.28
C GLN A 314 -10.80 3.37 4.22
N GLY A 315 -10.38 2.38 5.04
CA GLY A 315 -8.98 2.02 5.21
C GLY A 315 -8.14 3.11 5.88
N HIS A 316 -6.92 2.75 6.26
CA HIS A 316 -5.89 3.69 6.73
C HIS A 316 -4.88 3.93 5.60
N ARG A 317 -4.77 5.17 5.12
CA ARG A 317 -3.83 5.55 4.05
C ARG A 317 -3.28 6.95 4.29
N GLY A 318 -2.05 7.01 4.74
CA GLY A 318 -1.35 8.24 5.07
C GLY A 318 -0.12 8.00 5.94
N ALA A 319 0.64 9.06 6.19
CA ALA A 319 1.90 8.99 6.92
C ALA A 319 1.86 9.72 8.27
N ASN A 320 0.69 9.86 8.87
CA ASN A 320 0.48 10.61 10.11
C ASN A 320 -0.51 9.92 11.07
N HIS A 321 -0.56 8.60 11.06
CA HIS A 321 -1.46 7.83 11.90
C HIS A 321 -0.81 7.53 13.26
N PRO A 322 -1.39 7.99 14.38
CA PRO A 322 -0.85 7.71 15.71
C PRO A 322 -1.22 6.30 16.15
N VAL A 323 -0.22 5.53 16.53
CA VAL A 323 -0.34 4.16 17.05
C VAL A 323 0.25 4.10 18.43
N LYS A 324 -0.46 3.50 19.37
CA LYS A 324 0.00 3.30 20.73
C LYS A 324 0.68 1.94 20.87
N ASN A 325 1.96 1.95 21.23
CA ASN A 325 2.69 0.77 21.65
C ASN A 325 2.33 0.45 23.11
N LEU A 326 1.70 -0.70 23.35
CA LEU A 326 1.19 -1.09 24.67
C LEU A 326 2.30 -1.58 25.59
N SER A 327 3.46 -2.00 25.08
CA SER A 327 4.58 -2.50 25.90
C SER A 327 5.32 -1.38 26.65
N ASN A 328 5.40 -0.18 26.06
CA ASN A 328 6.11 0.96 26.63
C ASN A 328 5.24 2.22 26.80
N ASN A 329 3.94 2.15 26.42
CA ASN A 329 2.96 3.23 26.43
C ASN A 329 3.32 4.46 25.56
N LYS A 330 4.27 4.35 24.64
CA LYS A 330 4.60 5.42 23.71
C LYS A 330 3.60 5.47 22.57
N VAL A 331 3.46 6.65 21.99
CA VAL A 331 2.73 6.89 20.74
C VAL A 331 3.75 7.09 19.63
N GLU A 332 3.61 6.34 18.56
CA GLU A 332 4.42 6.41 17.36
C GLU A 332 3.56 6.95 16.22
N ILE A 333 4.13 7.83 15.40
CA ILE A 333 3.45 8.28 14.17
C ILE A 333 3.87 7.34 13.06
N THR A 334 2.89 6.73 12.40
CA THR A 334 3.12 5.63 11.46
C THR A 334 2.65 5.93 10.05
N SER A 335 3.26 5.25 9.08
CA SER A 335 2.78 5.16 7.71
C SER A 335 1.81 4.00 7.57
N GLN A 336 0.67 4.24 6.92
CA GLN A 336 -0.42 3.28 6.78
C GLN A 336 -0.87 3.15 5.33
N ASN A 337 -1.10 1.92 4.89
CA ASN A 337 -1.72 1.63 3.60
C ASN A 337 -2.43 0.28 3.64
N HIS A 338 -3.62 0.22 4.24
CA HIS A 338 -4.41 -1.00 4.26
C HIS A 338 -5.92 -0.72 4.24
N GLY A 339 -6.68 -1.62 3.63
CA GLY A 339 -8.15 -1.58 3.56
C GLY A 339 -8.82 -2.66 4.41
N TYR A 340 -8.03 -3.57 5.00
CA TYR A 340 -8.50 -4.63 5.88
C TYR A 340 -7.79 -4.53 7.23
N MET A 341 -8.43 -5.05 8.27
CA MET A 341 -7.86 -5.17 9.62
C MET A 341 -8.24 -6.51 10.24
N ILE A 342 -7.49 -6.92 11.27
CA ILE A 342 -7.86 -8.07 12.11
C ILE A 342 -9.10 -7.71 12.92
N ASP A 343 -10.10 -8.59 12.90
CA ASP A 343 -11.27 -8.50 13.74
C ASP A 343 -10.89 -8.83 15.18
N LYS A 344 -10.94 -7.80 16.05
CA LYS A 344 -10.52 -7.86 17.45
C LYS A 344 -11.26 -8.94 18.25
N ASP A 345 -12.54 -9.16 17.92
CA ASP A 345 -13.39 -10.10 18.65
C ASP A 345 -13.05 -11.56 18.32
N THR A 346 -12.23 -11.78 17.28
CA THR A 346 -11.82 -13.12 16.84
C THR A 346 -10.35 -13.41 17.14
N LEU A 347 -9.62 -12.49 17.79
CA LEU A 347 -8.19 -12.67 18.05
C LEU A 347 -7.98 -13.84 19.02
N PRO A 348 -7.20 -14.89 18.62
CA PRO A 348 -6.97 -16.06 19.49
C PRO A 348 -6.18 -15.71 20.74
N GLU A 349 -6.45 -16.44 21.84
CA GLU A 349 -5.76 -16.22 23.13
C GLU A 349 -4.24 -16.38 23.08
N CYS A 350 -3.70 -17.12 22.12
CA CYS A 350 -2.25 -17.27 21.94
C CYS A 350 -1.56 -16.02 21.41
N LEU A 351 -2.33 -15.04 20.88
CA LEU A 351 -1.83 -13.77 20.40
C LEU A 351 -2.08 -12.66 21.41
N GLU A 352 -1.06 -11.87 21.69
CA GLU A 352 -1.08 -10.70 22.57
C GLU A 352 -0.99 -9.42 21.74
N ILE A 353 -1.96 -8.51 21.89
CA ILE A 353 -1.95 -7.22 21.19
C ILE A 353 -0.79 -6.37 21.73
N THR A 354 0.03 -5.84 20.82
CA THR A 354 1.17 -4.98 21.12
C THR A 354 0.95 -3.53 20.73
N HIS A 355 0.15 -3.29 19.69
CA HIS A 355 -0.09 -1.95 19.15
C HIS A 355 -1.56 -1.73 18.83
N LEU A 356 -2.06 -0.51 19.06
CA LEU A 356 -3.43 -0.09 18.77
C LEU A 356 -3.45 1.27 18.09
N SER A 357 -4.29 1.41 17.06
CA SER A 357 -4.62 2.70 16.45
C SER A 357 -5.30 3.62 17.46
N LEU A 358 -4.87 4.88 17.52
CA LEU A 358 -5.54 5.91 18.33
C LEU A 358 -6.70 6.58 17.57
N PHE A 359 -6.90 6.26 16.29
CA PHE A 359 -8.05 6.79 15.54
C PHE A 359 -9.32 5.99 15.78
N ASP A 360 -9.22 4.66 15.80
CA ASP A 360 -10.39 3.78 15.83
C ASP A 360 -10.23 2.54 16.73
N GLY A 361 -9.08 2.37 17.39
CA GLY A 361 -8.79 1.25 18.27
C GLY A 361 -8.55 -0.08 17.55
N SER A 362 -8.36 -0.08 16.24
CA SER A 362 -7.97 -1.26 15.47
C SER A 362 -6.64 -1.84 15.95
N ILE A 363 -6.48 -3.16 15.77
CA ILE A 363 -5.24 -3.85 16.10
C ILE A 363 -4.18 -3.46 15.07
N GLU A 364 -3.10 -2.85 15.55
CA GLU A 364 -1.98 -2.41 14.74
C GLU A 364 -0.72 -3.27 14.94
N GLY A 365 -0.79 -4.24 15.84
CA GLY A 365 0.28 -5.21 16.03
C GLY A 365 -0.06 -6.22 17.11
N PHE A 366 0.50 -7.41 16.96
CA PHE A 366 0.45 -8.46 17.96
C PHE A 366 1.73 -9.31 17.93
N LYS A 367 1.94 -10.07 19.00
CA LYS A 367 2.98 -11.10 19.09
C LYS A 367 2.37 -12.41 19.59
N HIS A 368 2.98 -13.53 19.26
CA HIS A 368 2.63 -14.83 19.83
C HIS A 368 3.25 -14.97 21.23
N LYS A 369 2.49 -15.52 22.19
CA LYS A 369 2.93 -15.60 23.60
C LYS A 369 4.10 -16.54 23.86
N SER A 370 4.31 -17.55 23.02
CA SER A 370 5.35 -18.58 23.19
C SER A 370 6.26 -18.79 21.99
N LEU A 371 5.77 -18.55 20.76
CA LEU A 371 6.57 -18.65 19.54
C LEU A 371 7.27 -17.32 19.24
N PRO A 372 8.44 -17.31 18.57
CA PRO A 372 9.15 -16.10 18.22
C PRO A 372 8.53 -15.39 17.01
N ILE A 373 7.25 -15.03 17.13
CA ILE A 373 6.44 -14.45 16.05
C ILE A 373 5.85 -13.11 16.51
N PHE A 374 6.02 -12.07 15.71
CA PHE A 374 5.34 -10.80 15.91
C PHE A 374 5.03 -10.13 14.57
N SER A 375 4.15 -9.15 14.60
CA SER A 375 3.73 -8.47 13.37
C SER A 375 3.12 -7.10 13.65
N VAL A 376 3.15 -6.23 12.64
CA VAL A 376 2.50 -4.92 12.66
C VAL A 376 1.68 -4.69 11.40
N GLN A 377 0.54 -3.98 11.54
CA GLN A 377 -0.35 -3.64 10.44
C GLN A 377 0.18 -2.47 9.61
N TYR A 378 0.86 -1.53 10.26
CA TYR A 378 1.45 -0.36 9.64
C TYR A 378 2.82 -0.67 9.00
N HIS A 379 3.41 0.34 8.34
CA HIS A 379 4.64 0.24 7.58
C HIS A 379 5.84 0.86 8.34
N PRO A 380 6.59 0.08 9.15
CA PRO A 380 7.74 0.59 9.90
C PRO A 380 8.93 0.96 9.02
N GLU A 381 8.93 0.50 7.76
CA GLU A 381 9.90 0.88 6.74
C GLU A 381 9.68 2.30 6.22
N ALA A 382 8.53 2.92 6.53
CA ALA A 382 8.12 4.22 5.99
C ALA A 382 8.10 4.23 4.44
N SER A 383 8.74 5.23 3.82
CA SER A 383 8.85 5.37 2.36
C SER A 383 7.49 5.37 1.64
N PRO A 384 6.69 6.45 1.81
CA PRO A 384 7.02 7.64 2.59
C PRO A 384 6.61 7.54 4.06
N GLY A 385 7.09 8.47 4.88
CA GLY A 385 6.60 8.69 6.23
C GLY A 385 7.68 8.73 7.29
N PRO A 386 7.26 8.80 8.56
CA PRO A 386 8.17 8.81 9.70
C PRO A 386 8.82 7.45 9.92
N THR A 387 10.05 7.48 10.41
CA THR A 387 10.90 6.29 10.64
C THR A 387 10.95 5.86 12.10
N GLU A 388 10.06 6.39 12.94
CA GLU A 388 10.05 6.15 14.39
C GLU A 388 9.98 4.67 14.76
N SER A 389 9.23 3.89 13.98
CA SER A 389 9.02 2.45 14.20
C SER A 389 10.03 1.54 13.49
N SER A 390 11.05 2.10 12.83
CA SER A 390 12.09 1.31 12.14
C SER A 390 12.89 0.38 13.07
N TYR A 391 12.87 0.64 14.39
CA TYR A 391 13.48 -0.23 15.40
C TYR A 391 12.95 -1.67 15.38
N LEU A 392 11.73 -1.91 14.85
CA LEU A 392 11.13 -3.24 14.74
C LEU A 392 11.97 -4.19 13.87
N PHE A 393 12.66 -3.68 12.85
CA PHE A 393 13.61 -4.48 12.08
C PHE A 393 14.77 -4.95 12.94
N GLN A 394 15.27 -4.08 13.86
CA GLN A 394 16.31 -4.44 14.80
C GLN A 394 15.80 -5.46 15.84
N GLU A 395 14.56 -5.32 16.31
CA GLU A 395 13.91 -6.29 17.20
C GLU A 395 13.81 -7.67 16.55
N PHE A 396 13.42 -7.74 15.26
CA PHE A 396 13.40 -8.99 14.52
C PHE A 396 14.76 -9.68 14.49
N LEU A 397 15.83 -8.94 14.20
CA LEU A 397 17.17 -9.50 14.19
C LEU A 397 17.68 -9.89 15.59
N ASN A 398 17.30 -9.16 16.64
CA ASN A 398 17.60 -9.54 18.02
C ASN A 398 16.88 -10.87 18.39
N LEU A 399 15.66 -11.06 17.93
CA LEU A 399 14.90 -12.30 18.13
C LEU A 399 15.59 -13.49 17.46
N ILE A 400 16.15 -13.29 16.26
CA ILE A 400 16.96 -14.30 15.56
C ILE A 400 18.22 -14.67 16.39
N GLU A 401 18.97 -13.68 16.88
CA GLU A 401 20.16 -13.92 17.69
C GLU A 401 19.86 -14.71 18.99
N VAL A 402 18.76 -14.39 19.66
CA VAL A 402 18.32 -15.12 20.87
C VAL A 402 17.98 -16.57 20.54
N SER A 403 17.27 -16.80 19.44
CA SER A 403 16.89 -18.14 19.00
C SER A 403 18.09 -19.00 18.59
N ASP A 404 19.10 -18.43 17.96
CA ASP A 404 20.32 -19.14 17.57
C ASP A 404 21.18 -19.49 18.80
N ASN A 405 21.33 -18.58 19.74
CA ASN A 405 22.03 -18.83 21.00
C ASN A 405 21.36 -19.92 21.87
N ALA A 406 20.04 -20.09 21.75
CA ALA A 406 19.30 -21.15 22.44
C ALA A 406 19.54 -22.53 21.83
N LYS A 407 19.79 -22.61 20.51
CA LYS A 407 20.10 -23.87 19.80
C LYS A 407 21.55 -24.34 20.02
N THR A 408 22.45 -23.46 20.40
CA THR A 408 23.88 -23.74 20.60
C THR A 408 24.23 -24.12 22.04
N LYS A 409 23.29 -24.06 22.96
CA LYS A 409 23.38 -24.53 24.36
C LYS A 409 22.69 -25.90 24.52
#